data_b2ef76acac6c2be0177e92f5010e119e
#
_entry.id   b2ef76acac6c2be0177e92f5010e119e
#
_cell.length_a   1.000
_cell.length_b   1.000
_cell.length_c   1.000
_cell.angle_alpha   90.00
_cell.angle_beta   90.00
_cell.angle_gamma   90.00
#
_symmetry.space_group_name_H-M   'P 1'
#
loop_
_entity.id
_entity.type
_entity.pdbx_description
1 polymer ?
#
loop_
_entity_poly.entity_id
_entity_poly.type
_entity_poly.pdbx_seq_one_letter_code
_entity_poly.pdbx_strand_id
1 'polypeptide(L)'
;MIYQGDAKEYIYDTPGILCKILKNEQAILEESMGFLKKRKISEIWITGSGSSYNAAASAAAFAKKTLGIRVTPVYPVMLMEDCRFLSEDAVVLGISQQGTSTAVIEALDKVRKQGIIGISVTGEYNTEITRHSDRNIYVECGYEDAGATTKGYTATVLTLFLFALRLGREMGKISECQFVNDKERLKKVIENMDRILETCEDWCQETAEKLKRSRDMVIITANTLQGALLEGVLKFSETCRFPVRGYEAEEFMHGVYNAVTEETDFLYFFPPDGYELKRMEQLFKYYERQGYCQYAVNWKGSSNAYGRVFLNDPDFSVLEYTLPQQMLFVLTSRERKIDLNIPKDPDFHKYMGSKLEK
;
A
#
# COMPACT_ATOMS: atom_id res chain seq x y z
N MET A 1 -5.82 24.00 -3.58
CA MET A 1 -6.11 23.27 -4.84
C MET A 1 -7.39 22.49 -4.57
N ILE A 2 -8.38 22.52 -5.44
CA ILE A 2 -9.62 21.74 -5.30
C ILE A 2 -9.53 20.65 -6.35
N TYR A 3 -9.69 19.38 -5.93
CA TYR A 3 -9.74 18.23 -6.83
C TYR A 3 -11.11 18.13 -7.50
N GLN A 4 -11.23 17.45 -8.63
CA GLN A 4 -12.48 17.37 -9.40
C GLN A 4 -12.89 15.91 -9.71
N GLY A 5 -12.02 14.95 -9.46
CA GLY A 5 -12.28 13.54 -9.71
C GLY A 5 -13.05 12.88 -8.58
N ASP A 6 -13.61 11.72 -8.84
CA ASP A 6 -14.29 10.89 -7.86
C ASP A 6 -13.40 9.70 -7.46
N ALA A 7 -13.00 9.65 -6.18
CA ALA A 7 -12.20 8.56 -5.65
C ALA A 7 -12.86 7.18 -5.85
N LYS A 8 -14.20 7.09 -5.84
CA LYS A 8 -14.92 5.84 -6.09
C LYS A 8 -14.76 5.37 -7.53
N GLU A 9 -14.80 6.27 -8.50
CA GLU A 9 -14.57 5.94 -9.92
C GLU A 9 -13.15 5.39 -10.11
N TYR A 10 -12.13 5.99 -9.46
CA TYR A 10 -10.76 5.50 -9.52
C TYR A 10 -10.57 4.12 -8.88
N ILE A 11 -11.39 3.77 -7.88
CA ILE A 11 -11.41 2.40 -7.33
C ILE A 11 -11.92 1.42 -8.38
N TYR A 12 -13.00 1.76 -9.11
CA TYR A 12 -13.52 0.92 -10.18
C TYR A 12 -12.59 0.82 -11.39
N ASP A 13 -11.78 1.84 -11.67
CA ASP A 13 -10.76 1.81 -12.73
C ASP A 13 -9.59 0.85 -12.40
N THR A 14 -9.37 0.56 -11.11
CA THR A 14 -8.16 -0.13 -10.63
C THR A 14 -7.91 -1.46 -11.33
N PRO A 15 -8.86 -2.41 -11.44
CA PRO A 15 -8.61 -3.70 -12.10
C PRO A 15 -8.12 -3.55 -13.54
N GLY A 16 -8.79 -2.69 -14.32
CA GLY A 16 -8.40 -2.41 -15.69
C GLY A 16 -7.01 -1.78 -15.84
N ILE A 17 -6.64 -0.89 -14.92
CA ILE A 17 -5.30 -0.29 -14.87
C ILE A 17 -4.25 -1.34 -14.52
N LEU A 18 -4.49 -2.18 -13.52
CA LEU A 18 -3.56 -3.25 -13.14
C LEU A 18 -3.35 -4.26 -14.26
N CYS A 19 -4.40 -4.64 -14.99
CA CYS A 19 -4.28 -5.47 -16.18
C CYS A 19 -3.38 -4.84 -17.26
N LYS A 20 -3.49 -3.52 -17.49
CA LYS A 20 -2.62 -2.80 -18.43
C LYS A 20 -1.16 -2.79 -17.96
N ILE A 21 -0.91 -2.51 -16.68
CA ILE A 21 0.44 -2.52 -16.11
C ILE A 21 1.06 -3.92 -16.23
N LEU A 22 0.33 -4.97 -15.85
CA LEU A 22 0.80 -6.36 -15.94
C LEU A 22 1.13 -6.75 -17.39
N LYS A 23 0.31 -6.35 -18.34
CA LYS A 23 0.54 -6.62 -19.78
C LYS A 23 1.77 -5.89 -20.32
N ASN A 24 2.03 -4.68 -19.86
CA ASN A 24 3.09 -3.80 -20.35
C ASN A 24 4.34 -3.80 -19.44
N GLU A 25 4.45 -4.73 -18.48
CA GLU A 25 5.50 -4.74 -17.46
C GLU A 25 6.92 -4.73 -18.04
N GLN A 26 7.10 -5.37 -19.20
CA GLN A 26 8.39 -5.39 -19.88
C GLN A 26 8.83 -3.98 -20.28
N ALA A 27 7.97 -3.21 -20.95
CA ALA A 27 8.27 -1.85 -21.38
C ALA A 27 8.47 -0.91 -20.17
N ILE A 28 7.63 -1.04 -19.15
CA ILE A 28 7.70 -0.23 -17.92
C ILE A 28 9.05 -0.39 -17.21
N LEU A 29 9.58 -1.61 -17.17
CA LEU A 29 10.77 -1.94 -16.38
C LEU A 29 12.04 -2.07 -17.22
N GLU A 30 11.99 -1.99 -18.55
CA GLU A 30 13.10 -2.32 -19.45
C GLU A 30 14.34 -1.49 -19.16
N GLU A 31 14.22 -0.17 -19.02
CA GLU A 31 15.35 0.71 -18.77
C GLU A 31 16.04 0.40 -17.44
N SER A 32 15.25 0.24 -16.36
CA SER A 32 15.77 -0.07 -15.04
C SER A 32 16.40 -1.47 -14.99
N MET A 33 15.78 -2.48 -15.63
CA MET A 33 16.35 -3.81 -15.72
C MET A 33 17.63 -3.84 -16.55
N GLY A 34 17.66 -3.17 -17.71
CA GLY A 34 18.87 -3.03 -18.54
C GLY A 34 20.03 -2.41 -17.79
N PHE A 35 19.75 -1.49 -16.86
CA PHE A 35 20.73 -0.85 -16.00
C PHE A 35 21.20 -1.74 -14.85
N LEU A 36 20.30 -2.50 -14.22
CA LEU A 36 20.57 -3.29 -13.02
C LEU A 36 21.18 -4.67 -13.30
N LYS A 37 20.81 -5.34 -14.41
CA LYS A 37 21.20 -6.73 -14.70
C LYS A 37 22.71 -7.00 -14.72
N LYS A 38 23.54 -5.96 -14.95
CA LYS A 38 25.01 -6.08 -14.98
C LYS A 38 25.66 -5.77 -13.64
N ARG A 39 24.88 -5.51 -12.61
CA ARG A 39 25.37 -5.05 -11.31
C ARG A 39 25.17 -6.12 -10.25
N LYS A 40 26.10 -6.19 -9.33
CA LYS A 40 25.89 -6.92 -8.10
C LYS A 40 24.92 -6.11 -7.23
N ILE A 41 23.91 -6.78 -6.66
CA ILE A 41 22.94 -6.18 -5.78
C ILE A 41 22.86 -7.04 -4.53
N SER A 42 23.20 -6.47 -3.37
CA SER A 42 23.22 -7.17 -2.08
C SER A 42 22.00 -6.84 -1.21
N GLU A 43 21.40 -5.68 -1.40
CA GLU A 43 20.22 -5.25 -0.67
C GLU A 43 19.44 -4.18 -1.45
N ILE A 44 18.16 -4.05 -1.14
CA ILE A 44 17.28 -3.02 -1.68
C ILE A 44 16.63 -2.27 -0.53
N TRP A 45 16.69 -0.94 -0.60
CA TRP A 45 15.97 -0.05 0.30
C TRP A 45 14.88 0.66 -0.49
N ILE A 46 13.67 0.69 0.07
CA ILE A 46 12.53 1.32 -0.61
C ILE A 46 12.02 2.43 0.29
N THR A 47 12.15 3.68 -0.17
CA THR A 47 11.77 4.85 0.62
C THR A 47 10.58 5.58 0.01
N GLY A 48 9.75 6.12 0.87
CA GLY A 48 8.57 6.90 0.53
C GLY A 48 7.89 7.45 1.78
N SER A 49 6.86 8.26 1.60
CA SER A 49 6.05 8.79 2.69
C SER A 49 4.57 8.47 2.45
N GLY A 50 3.80 8.26 3.53
CA GLY A 50 2.38 7.93 3.45
C GLY A 50 2.11 6.68 2.60
N SER A 51 1.16 6.76 1.66
CA SER A 51 0.80 5.62 0.78
C SER A 51 1.99 5.06 -0.01
N SER A 52 3.00 5.88 -0.33
CA SER A 52 4.23 5.40 -0.98
C SER A 52 5.05 4.47 -0.08
N TYR A 53 5.20 4.80 1.20
CA TYR A 53 5.82 3.91 2.18
C TYR A 53 4.96 2.65 2.41
N ASN A 54 3.65 2.80 2.48
CA ASN A 54 2.73 1.70 2.71
C ASN A 54 2.76 0.70 1.54
N ALA A 55 2.90 1.19 0.29
CA ALA A 55 3.09 0.35 -0.88
C ALA A 55 4.43 -0.42 -0.83
N ALA A 56 5.50 0.22 -0.38
CA ALA A 56 6.78 -0.44 -0.15
C ALA A 56 6.65 -1.56 0.90
N ALA A 57 5.98 -1.29 2.01
CA ALA A 57 5.73 -2.27 3.07
C ALA A 57 4.89 -3.45 2.57
N SER A 58 3.89 -3.20 1.70
CA SER A 58 3.06 -4.24 1.08
C SER A 58 3.84 -5.19 0.18
N ALA A 59 4.85 -4.67 -0.54
CA ALA A 59 5.61 -5.46 -1.50
C ALA A 59 6.87 -6.12 -0.92
N ALA A 60 7.37 -5.64 0.22
CA ALA A 60 8.68 -6.00 0.74
C ALA A 60 8.87 -7.49 1.05
N ALA A 61 7.86 -8.15 1.62
CA ALA A 61 7.94 -9.56 1.98
C ALA A 61 8.10 -10.44 0.73
N PHE A 62 7.30 -10.20 -0.30
CA PHE A 62 7.40 -10.89 -1.58
C PHE A 62 8.73 -10.58 -2.29
N ALA A 63 9.14 -9.31 -2.33
CA ALA A 63 10.40 -8.92 -2.95
C ALA A 63 11.60 -9.59 -2.26
N LYS A 64 11.63 -9.62 -0.92
CA LYS A 64 12.65 -10.34 -0.14
C LYS A 64 12.72 -11.83 -0.48
N LYS A 65 11.55 -12.49 -0.54
CA LYS A 65 11.43 -13.91 -0.90
C LYS A 65 11.94 -14.18 -2.32
N THR A 66 11.53 -13.36 -3.28
CA THR A 66 11.83 -13.52 -4.71
C THR A 66 13.29 -13.23 -5.04
N LEU A 67 13.87 -12.22 -4.42
CA LEU A 67 15.24 -11.78 -4.68
C LEU A 67 16.29 -12.51 -3.83
N GLY A 68 15.89 -13.12 -2.72
CA GLY A 68 16.81 -13.78 -1.79
C GLY A 68 17.84 -12.84 -1.16
N ILE A 69 17.52 -11.54 -1.05
CA ILE A 69 18.34 -10.51 -0.43
C ILE A 69 17.49 -9.68 0.55
N ARG A 70 18.13 -8.83 1.33
CA ARG A 70 17.43 -7.88 2.19
C ARG A 70 16.64 -6.87 1.34
N VAL A 71 15.36 -6.69 1.66
CA VAL A 71 14.51 -5.63 1.13
C VAL A 71 13.89 -4.90 2.30
N THR A 72 14.16 -3.60 2.43
CA THR A 72 13.82 -2.80 3.61
C THR A 72 13.00 -1.57 3.22
N PRO A 73 11.72 -1.52 3.57
CA PRO A 73 10.96 -0.28 3.54
C PRO A 73 11.50 0.67 4.62
N VAL A 74 11.68 1.95 4.30
CA VAL A 74 12.25 2.93 5.23
C VAL A 74 11.68 4.32 4.98
N TYR A 75 11.47 5.09 6.02
CA TYR A 75 11.12 6.51 5.88
C TYR A 75 12.31 7.33 5.36
N PRO A 76 12.06 8.40 4.57
CA PRO A 76 13.14 9.16 3.94
C PRO A 76 14.18 9.72 4.91
N VAL A 77 13.74 10.25 6.06
CA VAL A 77 14.65 10.80 7.07
C VAL A 77 15.53 9.71 7.67
N MET A 78 14.96 8.55 8.01
CA MET A 78 15.73 7.41 8.52
C MET A 78 16.76 6.94 7.48
N LEU A 79 16.37 6.84 6.20
CA LEU A 79 17.31 6.50 5.14
C LEU A 79 18.45 7.50 5.05
N MET A 80 18.15 8.80 5.16
CA MET A 80 19.18 9.84 5.14
C MET A 80 20.17 9.73 6.32
N GLU A 81 19.73 9.30 7.48
CA GLU A 81 20.59 9.07 8.63
C GLU A 81 21.43 7.81 8.48
N ASP A 82 20.83 6.74 7.95
CA ASP A 82 21.43 5.42 7.83
C ASP A 82 22.22 5.20 6.53
N CYS A 83 22.16 6.13 5.56
CA CYS A 83 22.73 5.93 4.23
C CYS A 83 24.22 5.56 4.24
N ARG A 84 25.00 6.02 5.23
CA ARG A 84 26.43 5.69 5.40
C ARG A 84 26.68 4.21 5.78
N PHE A 85 25.64 3.48 6.21
CA PHE A 85 25.72 2.07 6.57
C PHE A 85 25.23 1.14 5.47
N LEU A 86 24.72 1.69 4.35
CA LEU A 86 24.30 0.89 3.21
C LEU A 86 25.52 0.27 2.54
N SER A 87 25.33 -0.94 2.00
CA SER A 87 26.34 -1.57 1.14
C SER A 87 26.58 -0.75 -0.13
N GLU A 88 27.82 -0.75 -0.64
CA GLU A 88 28.15 -0.15 -1.96
C GLU A 88 27.34 -0.80 -3.11
N ASP A 89 26.91 -2.06 -2.92
CA ASP A 89 26.05 -2.80 -3.85
C ASP A 89 24.54 -2.63 -3.54
N ALA A 90 24.16 -1.66 -2.72
CA ALA A 90 22.76 -1.37 -2.43
C ALA A 90 22.06 -0.65 -3.60
N VAL A 91 20.76 -0.87 -3.72
CA VAL A 91 19.88 -0.11 -4.61
C VAL A 91 18.79 0.54 -3.77
N VAL A 92 18.52 1.81 -4.01
CA VAL A 92 17.46 2.56 -3.33
C VAL A 92 16.35 2.88 -4.34
N LEU A 93 15.11 2.49 -4.03
CA LEU A 93 13.92 2.92 -4.75
C LEU A 93 13.27 4.07 -3.97
N GLY A 94 13.16 5.25 -4.57
CA GLY A 94 12.47 6.41 -4.00
C GLY A 94 11.09 6.56 -4.62
N ILE A 95 10.03 6.41 -3.83
CA ILE A 95 8.64 6.43 -4.31
C ILE A 95 8.00 7.78 -4.00
N SER A 96 7.55 8.48 -5.04
CA SER A 96 6.72 9.68 -4.92
C SER A 96 5.73 9.72 -6.07
N GLN A 97 4.45 9.48 -5.80
CA GLN A 97 3.41 9.36 -6.83
C GLN A 97 3.34 10.59 -7.75
N GLN A 98 3.39 11.78 -7.18
CA GLN A 98 3.41 13.06 -7.92
C GLN A 98 4.82 13.58 -8.20
N GLY A 99 5.85 12.86 -7.76
CA GLY A 99 7.24 13.21 -7.97
C GLY A 99 7.74 14.47 -7.26
N THR A 100 7.00 14.98 -6.27
CA THR A 100 7.26 16.28 -5.61
C THR A 100 7.63 16.18 -4.14
N SER A 101 7.72 14.97 -3.55
CA SER A 101 8.06 14.79 -2.13
C SER A 101 9.50 15.22 -1.85
N THR A 102 9.69 16.31 -1.11
CA THR A 102 11.02 16.91 -0.82
C THR A 102 11.92 15.93 -0.09
N ALA A 103 11.44 15.29 0.96
CA ALA A 103 12.23 14.35 1.75
C ALA A 103 12.69 13.12 0.94
N VAL A 104 11.87 12.62 -0.01
CA VAL A 104 12.26 11.50 -0.88
C VAL A 104 13.33 11.93 -1.88
N ILE A 105 13.21 13.15 -2.45
CA ILE A 105 14.19 13.72 -3.36
C ILE A 105 15.54 13.91 -2.64
N GLU A 106 15.52 14.51 -1.45
CA GLU A 106 16.73 14.69 -0.63
C GLU A 106 17.38 13.36 -0.24
N ALA A 107 16.59 12.34 0.06
CA ALA A 107 17.10 11.00 0.36
C ALA A 107 17.80 10.38 -0.85
N LEU A 108 17.20 10.46 -2.05
CA LEU A 108 17.83 9.99 -3.29
C LEU A 108 19.14 10.73 -3.58
N ASP A 109 19.16 12.06 -3.45
CA ASP A 109 20.39 12.86 -3.63
C ASP A 109 21.49 12.44 -2.65
N LYS A 110 21.11 12.18 -1.40
CA LYS A 110 22.09 11.82 -0.37
C LYS A 110 22.71 10.45 -0.63
N VAL A 111 21.93 9.44 -1.00
CA VAL A 111 22.46 8.12 -1.32
C VAL A 111 23.31 8.13 -2.59
N ARG A 112 22.90 8.87 -3.62
CA ARG A 112 23.65 9.01 -4.87
C ARG A 112 24.99 9.72 -4.69
N LYS A 113 25.08 10.72 -3.78
CA LYS A 113 26.35 11.36 -3.39
C LYS A 113 27.35 10.38 -2.77
N GLN A 114 26.88 9.25 -2.25
CA GLN A 114 27.72 8.16 -1.74
C GLN A 114 28.02 7.08 -2.79
N GLY A 115 27.63 7.28 -4.04
CA GLY A 115 27.81 6.31 -5.12
C GLY A 115 26.80 5.17 -5.13
N ILE A 116 25.77 5.22 -4.28
CA ILE A 116 24.70 4.23 -4.22
C ILE A 116 23.65 4.53 -5.30
N ILE A 117 23.16 3.48 -5.95
CA ILE A 117 22.17 3.60 -7.02
C ILE A 117 20.82 4.07 -6.45
N GLY A 118 20.30 5.17 -7.00
CA GLY A 118 18.97 5.69 -6.72
C GLY A 118 18.06 5.55 -7.94
N ILE A 119 16.90 4.93 -7.77
CA ILE A 119 15.87 4.79 -8.80
C ILE A 119 14.58 5.45 -8.30
N SER A 120 14.00 6.34 -9.10
CA SER A 120 12.68 6.90 -8.79
C SER A 120 11.56 5.98 -9.24
N VAL A 121 10.47 5.95 -8.44
CA VAL A 121 9.20 5.31 -8.77
C VAL A 121 8.12 6.38 -8.66
N THR A 122 7.50 6.75 -9.77
CA THR A 122 6.56 7.88 -9.84
C THR A 122 5.41 7.61 -10.80
N GLY A 123 4.24 8.19 -10.54
CA GLY A 123 3.07 8.08 -11.41
C GLY A 123 3.00 9.14 -12.51
N GLU A 124 3.87 10.13 -12.47
CA GLU A 124 3.86 11.25 -13.42
C GLU A 124 5.23 11.40 -14.12
N TYR A 125 5.20 11.70 -15.42
CA TYR A 125 6.40 11.89 -16.23
C TYR A 125 7.03 13.27 -15.98
N ASN A 126 8.36 13.33 -16.13
CA ASN A 126 9.13 14.57 -16.09
C ASN A 126 8.97 15.39 -14.79
N THR A 127 8.65 14.73 -13.69
CA THR A 127 8.55 15.36 -12.37
C THR A 127 9.93 15.55 -11.75
N GLU A 128 10.01 16.36 -10.68
CA GLU A 128 11.30 16.73 -10.08
C GLU A 128 12.09 15.49 -9.61
N ILE A 129 11.46 14.50 -8.97
CA ILE A 129 12.14 13.29 -8.50
C ILE A 129 12.92 12.57 -9.63
N THR A 130 12.45 12.67 -10.89
CA THR A 130 13.08 11.99 -12.02
C THR A 130 14.45 12.54 -12.38
N ARG A 131 14.76 13.76 -11.96
CA ARG A 131 16.07 14.42 -12.13
C ARG A 131 17.06 14.04 -11.03
N HIS A 132 16.54 13.48 -9.93
CA HIS A 132 17.30 13.13 -8.74
C HIS A 132 17.57 11.62 -8.63
N SER A 133 17.42 10.89 -9.70
CA SER A 133 17.61 9.43 -9.77
C SER A 133 18.50 9.03 -10.95
N ASP A 134 19.07 7.83 -10.89
CA ASP A 134 19.89 7.28 -11.98
C ASP A 134 19.02 6.66 -13.07
N ARG A 135 17.83 6.16 -12.70
CA ARG A 135 16.79 5.62 -13.58
C ARG A 135 15.41 5.88 -13.00
N ASN A 136 14.40 5.81 -13.85
CA ASN A 136 13.01 6.06 -13.48
C ASN A 136 12.15 4.86 -13.81
N ILE A 137 11.23 4.56 -12.90
CA ILE A 137 10.13 3.60 -13.11
C ILE A 137 8.84 4.40 -13.04
N TYR A 138 8.06 4.35 -14.12
CA TYR A 138 6.77 5.03 -14.17
C TYR A 138 5.67 4.05 -13.80
N VAL A 139 4.90 4.41 -12.76
CA VAL A 139 3.68 3.69 -12.39
C VAL A 139 2.58 4.11 -13.32
N GLU A 140 2.28 3.32 -14.32
CA GLU A 140 1.36 3.62 -15.41
C GLU A 140 -0.13 3.58 -14.97
N CYS A 141 -0.43 4.22 -13.83
CA CYS A 141 -1.78 4.28 -13.26
C CYS A 141 -2.65 5.40 -13.85
N GLY A 142 -2.06 6.29 -14.66
CA GLY A 142 -2.70 7.52 -15.11
C GLY A 142 -2.91 8.53 -13.98
N TYR A 143 -3.36 9.72 -14.34
CA TYR A 143 -3.60 10.79 -13.37
C TYR A 143 -4.80 10.47 -12.47
N GLU A 144 -4.70 10.84 -11.20
CA GLU A 144 -5.71 10.65 -10.16
C GLU A 144 -5.98 12.00 -9.50
N ASP A 145 -7.05 12.67 -9.95
CA ASP A 145 -7.47 13.99 -9.45
C ASP A 145 -8.45 13.86 -8.29
N ALA A 146 -8.00 13.27 -7.20
CA ALA A 146 -8.80 13.09 -5.99
C ALA A 146 -7.98 13.45 -4.74
N GLY A 147 -8.67 13.88 -3.70
CA GLY A 147 -8.05 14.23 -2.41
C GLY A 147 -7.45 13.05 -1.64
N ALA A 148 -7.73 11.82 -2.06
CA ALA A 148 -7.15 10.62 -1.48
C ALA A 148 -6.71 9.67 -2.60
N THR A 149 -5.47 9.23 -2.55
CA THR A 149 -4.92 8.25 -3.50
C THR A 149 -5.56 6.89 -3.29
N THR A 150 -6.05 6.27 -4.38
CA THR A 150 -6.65 4.93 -4.42
C THR A 150 -5.93 4.03 -5.42
N LYS A 151 -6.23 4.15 -6.72
CA LYS A 151 -5.60 3.34 -7.77
C LYS A 151 -4.08 3.50 -7.82
N GLY A 152 -3.56 4.70 -7.56
CA GLY A 152 -2.13 4.96 -7.55
C GLY A 152 -1.37 4.14 -6.51
N TYR A 153 -1.94 3.95 -5.30
CA TYR A 153 -1.37 3.06 -4.30
C TYR A 153 -1.34 1.61 -4.79
N THR A 154 -2.48 1.07 -5.24
CA THR A 154 -2.59 -0.32 -5.68
C THR A 154 -1.68 -0.61 -6.89
N ALA A 155 -1.61 0.32 -7.84
CA ALA A 155 -0.72 0.24 -8.99
C ALA A 155 0.77 0.27 -8.59
N THR A 156 1.13 1.06 -7.57
CA THR A 156 2.50 1.10 -7.05
C THR A 156 2.87 -0.25 -6.42
N VAL A 157 1.98 -0.87 -5.64
CA VAL A 157 2.21 -2.22 -5.08
C VAL A 157 2.46 -3.23 -6.21
N LEU A 158 1.60 -3.24 -7.25
CA LEU A 158 1.79 -4.12 -8.41
C LEU A 158 3.13 -3.86 -9.11
N THR A 159 3.48 -2.61 -9.34
CA THR A 159 4.75 -2.23 -10.00
C THR A 159 5.96 -2.75 -9.23
N LEU A 160 5.93 -2.69 -7.89
CA LEU A 160 6.98 -3.24 -7.03
C LEU A 160 7.04 -4.78 -7.07
N PHE A 161 5.90 -5.47 -7.15
CA PHE A 161 5.86 -6.92 -7.37
C PHE A 161 6.51 -7.30 -8.71
N LEU A 162 6.15 -6.60 -9.77
CA LEU A 162 6.70 -6.84 -11.11
C LEU A 162 8.20 -6.52 -11.18
N PHE A 163 8.63 -5.45 -10.50
CA PHE A 163 10.06 -5.13 -10.35
C PHE A 163 10.82 -6.29 -9.68
N ALA A 164 10.30 -6.82 -8.57
CA ALA A 164 10.92 -7.93 -7.88
C ALA A 164 10.97 -9.21 -8.73
N LEU A 165 9.90 -9.54 -9.46
CA LEU A 165 9.85 -10.68 -10.37
C LEU A 165 10.88 -10.55 -11.51
N ARG A 166 10.90 -9.40 -12.17
CA ARG A 166 11.84 -9.14 -13.28
C ARG A 166 13.28 -9.17 -12.80
N LEU A 167 13.59 -8.45 -11.73
CA LEU A 167 14.93 -8.42 -11.17
C LEU A 167 15.36 -9.82 -10.67
N GLY A 168 14.47 -10.55 -10.00
CA GLY A 168 14.76 -11.92 -9.53
C GLY A 168 15.10 -12.86 -10.67
N ARG A 169 14.41 -12.76 -11.80
CA ARG A 169 14.74 -13.50 -13.03
C ARG A 169 16.09 -13.07 -13.61
N GLU A 170 16.35 -11.77 -13.75
CA GLU A 170 17.63 -11.26 -14.29
C GLU A 170 18.83 -11.61 -13.40
N MET A 171 18.63 -11.71 -12.09
CA MET A 171 19.63 -12.15 -11.12
C MET A 171 19.77 -13.68 -11.05
N GLY A 172 18.95 -14.44 -11.76
CA GLY A 172 18.91 -15.92 -11.68
C GLY A 172 18.43 -16.45 -10.32
N LYS A 173 17.69 -15.67 -9.56
CA LYS A 173 17.12 -16.07 -8.25
C LYS A 173 15.86 -16.88 -8.38
N ILE A 174 15.10 -16.66 -9.43
CA ILE A 174 13.93 -17.45 -9.82
C ILE A 174 14.11 -17.97 -11.25
N SER A 175 13.57 -19.14 -11.52
CA SER A 175 13.57 -19.74 -12.86
C SER A 175 12.54 -19.04 -13.77
N GLU A 176 12.70 -19.22 -15.10
CA GLU A 176 11.68 -18.74 -16.06
C GLU A 176 10.30 -19.35 -15.77
N CYS A 177 10.25 -20.63 -15.42
CA CYS A 177 9.00 -21.31 -15.06
C CYS A 177 8.34 -20.66 -13.84
N GLN A 178 9.10 -20.31 -12.81
CA GLN A 178 8.57 -19.63 -11.64
C GLN A 178 8.11 -18.20 -11.97
N PHE A 179 8.87 -17.45 -12.76
CA PHE A 179 8.48 -16.13 -13.23
C PHE A 179 7.13 -16.15 -13.96
N VAL A 180 6.94 -17.09 -14.89
CA VAL A 180 5.69 -17.25 -15.63
C VAL A 180 4.55 -17.65 -14.70
N ASN A 181 4.79 -18.59 -13.78
CA ASN A 181 3.78 -19.05 -12.83
C ASN A 181 3.34 -17.92 -11.88
N ASP A 182 4.26 -17.13 -11.33
CA ASP A 182 3.94 -16.04 -10.42
C ASP A 182 3.20 -14.91 -11.16
N LYS A 183 3.54 -14.64 -12.41
CA LYS A 183 2.75 -13.70 -13.25
C LYS A 183 1.33 -14.20 -13.48
N GLU A 184 1.14 -15.49 -13.71
CA GLU A 184 -0.21 -16.05 -13.90
C GLU A 184 -1.04 -16.03 -12.60
N ARG A 185 -0.41 -16.27 -11.44
CA ARG A 185 -1.03 -16.11 -10.12
C ARG A 185 -1.47 -14.66 -9.91
N LEU A 186 -0.58 -13.70 -10.18
CA LEU A 186 -0.84 -12.27 -10.07
C LEU A 186 -1.98 -11.84 -11.00
N LYS A 187 -1.99 -12.35 -12.23
CA LYS A 187 -3.07 -12.12 -13.19
C LYS A 187 -4.42 -12.58 -12.65
N LYS A 188 -4.50 -13.79 -12.08
CA LYS A 188 -5.74 -14.32 -11.49
C LYS A 188 -6.25 -13.44 -10.35
N VAL A 189 -5.35 -12.95 -9.48
CA VAL A 189 -5.73 -12.02 -8.40
C VAL A 189 -6.30 -10.72 -8.99
N ILE A 190 -5.68 -10.15 -10.01
CA ILE A 190 -6.17 -8.93 -10.67
C ILE A 190 -7.53 -9.18 -11.34
N GLU A 191 -7.70 -10.28 -12.08
CA GLU A 191 -8.96 -10.63 -12.73
C GLU A 191 -10.10 -10.88 -11.73
N ASN A 192 -9.79 -11.30 -10.48
CA ASN A 192 -10.79 -11.45 -9.42
C ASN A 192 -11.25 -10.12 -8.82
N MET A 193 -10.54 -9.04 -9.04
CA MET A 193 -10.83 -7.74 -8.41
C MET A 193 -12.18 -7.16 -8.85
N ASP A 194 -12.60 -7.38 -10.10
CA ASP A 194 -13.93 -6.96 -10.57
C ASP A 194 -15.02 -7.62 -9.72
N ARG A 195 -14.91 -8.93 -9.45
CA ARG A 195 -15.85 -9.65 -8.61
C ARG A 195 -15.84 -9.16 -7.14
N ILE A 196 -14.67 -8.74 -6.65
CA ILE A 196 -14.57 -8.13 -5.32
C ILE A 196 -15.35 -6.82 -5.30
N LEU A 197 -15.19 -5.95 -6.30
CA LEU A 197 -15.90 -4.67 -6.40
C LEU A 197 -17.41 -4.88 -6.48
N GLU A 198 -17.88 -5.79 -7.35
CA GLU A 198 -19.30 -6.12 -7.49
C GLU A 198 -19.97 -6.58 -6.19
N THR A 199 -19.21 -7.25 -5.30
CA THR A 199 -19.76 -7.89 -4.11
C THR A 199 -19.46 -7.14 -2.81
N CYS A 200 -18.48 -6.22 -2.78
CA CYS A 200 -18.11 -5.51 -1.55
C CYS A 200 -18.93 -4.24 -1.31
N GLU A 201 -19.52 -3.66 -2.34
CA GLU A 201 -20.13 -2.33 -2.25
C GLU A 201 -21.25 -2.28 -1.22
N ASP A 202 -22.18 -3.23 -1.24
CA ASP A 202 -23.31 -3.27 -0.29
C ASP A 202 -22.80 -3.39 1.16
N TRP A 203 -21.85 -4.29 1.41
CA TRP A 203 -21.24 -4.44 2.74
C TRP A 203 -20.49 -3.16 3.16
N CYS A 204 -19.76 -2.53 2.25
CA CYS A 204 -19.07 -1.28 2.52
C CYS A 204 -20.05 -0.14 2.82
N GLN A 205 -21.17 -0.05 2.10
CA GLN A 205 -22.20 0.96 2.33
C GLN A 205 -22.87 0.76 3.71
N GLU A 206 -23.29 -0.45 4.05
CA GLU A 206 -23.87 -0.75 5.35
C GLU A 206 -22.89 -0.48 6.51
N THR A 207 -21.63 -0.81 6.31
CA THR A 207 -20.57 -0.56 7.30
C THR A 207 -20.26 0.92 7.44
N ALA A 208 -20.19 1.66 6.33
CA ALA A 208 -19.97 3.10 6.32
C ALA A 208 -21.09 3.87 7.05
N GLU A 209 -22.35 3.44 6.87
CA GLU A 209 -23.51 4.00 7.60
C GLU A 209 -23.36 3.87 9.13
N LYS A 210 -22.78 2.76 9.60
CA LYS A 210 -22.47 2.55 11.02
C LYS A 210 -21.28 3.40 11.46
N LEU A 211 -20.20 3.39 10.67
CA LEU A 211 -18.94 4.11 10.94
C LEU A 211 -19.07 5.65 10.85
N LYS A 212 -20.15 6.19 10.29
CA LYS A 212 -20.32 7.66 10.23
C LYS A 212 -20.30 8.35 11.59
N ARG A 213 -20.60 7.59 12.67
CA ARG A 213 -20.58 8.09 14.05
C ARG A 213 -19.32 7.73 14.81
N SER A 214 -18.43 6.94 14.19
CA SER A 214 -17.19 6.51 14.82
C SER A 214 -16.35 7.71 15.29
N ARG A 215 -15.77 7.57 16.48
CA ARG A 215 -14.88 8.56 17.10
C ARG A 215 -13.50 8.03 17.37
N ASP A 216 -13.35 6.71 17.40
CA ASP A 216 -12.10 5.99 17.59
C ASP A 216 -12.19 4.65 16.87
N MET A 217 -11.17 4.30 16.11
CA MET A 217 -11.08 3.02 15.41
C MET A 217 -9.74 2.35 15.64
N VAL A 218 -9.79 1.04 15.83
CA VAL A 218 -8.61 0.20 15.84
C VAL A 218 -8.65 -0.76 14.65
N ILE A 219 -7.64 -0.70 13.80
CA ILE A 219 -7.44 -1.67 12.72
C ILE A 219 -6.46 -2.73 13.19
N ILE A 220 -6.82 -4.00 13.05
CA ILE A 220 -6.01 -5.15 13.48
C ILE A 220 -5.78 -6.08 12.29
N THR A 221 -4.54 -6.51 12.11
CA THR A 221 -4.17 -7.43 11.04
C THR A 221 -3.03 -8.36 11.42
N ALA A 222 -2.74 -9.31 10.53
CA ALA A 222 -1.53 -10.13 10.57
C ALA A 222 -0.32 -9.38 10.00
N ASN A 223 0.88 -9.80 10.39
CA ASN A 223 2.13 -9.20 9.91
C ASN A 223 2.28 -9.22 8.37
N THR A 224 1.76 -10.25 7.72
CA THR A 224 1.76 -10.37 6.24
C THR A 224 0.99 -9.26 5.53
N LEU A 225 0.07 -8.58 6.23
CA LEU A 225 -0.76 -7.49 5.72
C LEU A 225 -0.38 -6.12 6.29
N GLN A 226 0.85 -5.98 6.81
CA GLN A 226 1.32 -4.74 7.44
C GLN A 226 1.16 -3.50 6.55
N GLY A 227 1.41 -3.62 5.24
CA GLY A 227 1.21 -2.50 4.32
C GLY A 227 -0.26 -2.09 4.19
N ALA A 228 -1.18 -3.05 4.15
CA ALA A 228 -2.62 -2.78 4.13
C ALA A 228 -3.09 -2.14 5.45
N LEU A 229 -2.53 -2.58 6.60
CA LEU A 229 -2.77 -1.95 7.90
C LEU A 229 -2.41 -0.47 7.88
N LEU A 230 -1.17 -0.16 7.50
CA LEU A 230 -0.66 1.21 7.47
C LEU A 230 -1.45 2.10 6.52
N GLU A 231 -1.83 1.56 5.36
CA GLU A 231 -2.69 2.29 4.41
C GLU A 231 -4.09 2.54 4.98
N GLY A 232 -4.68 1.54 5.66
CA GLY A 232 -5.96 1.71 6.34
C GLY A 232 -5.93 2.81 7.39
N VAL A 233 -4.94 2.78 8.28
CA VAL A 233 -4.76 3.80 9.31
C VAL A 233 -4.64 5.19 8.70
N LEU A 234 -3.78 5.34 7.69
CA LEU A 234 -3.59 6.60 6.99
C LEU A 234 -4.89 7.09 6.36
N LYS A 235 -5.53 6.23 5.55
CA LYS A 235 -6.68 6.64 4.75
C LYS A 235 -7.92 6.94 5.58
N PHE A 236 -8.26 6.13 6.56
CA PHE A 236 -9.38 6.46 7.46
C PHE A 236 -9.11 7.73 8.26
N SER A 237 -7.87 7.95 8.74
CA SER A 237 -7.52 9.20 9.43
C SER A 237 -7.64 10.42 8.52
N GLU A 238 -7.16 10.31 7.27
CA GLU A 238 -7.14 11.38 6.27
C GLU A 238 -8.54 11.71 5.75
N THR A 239 -9.33 10.68 5.42
CA THR A 239 -10.60 10.82 4.71
C THR A 239 -11.80 10.92 5.65
N CYS A 240 -11.82 10.17 6.75
CA CYS A 240 -12.91 10.13 7.69
C CYS A 240 -12.70 11.09 8.87
N ARG A 241 -11.48 11.58 9.08
CA ARG A 241 -11.10 12.67 10.00
C ARG A 241 -11.45 12.38 11.47
N PHE A 242 -11.21 11.15 11.91
CA PHE A 242 -11.23 10.76 13.32
C PHE A 242 -9.98 9.92 13.66
N PRO A 243 -9.61 9.76 14.95
CA PRO A 243 -8.46 8.96 15.35
C PRO A 243 -8.58 7.51 14.90
N VAL A 244 -7.55 7.01 14.21
CA VAL A 244 -7.43 5.62 13.79
C VAL A 244 -6.07 5.10 14.22
N ARG A 245 -6.05 3.96 14.88
CA ARG A 245 -4.85 3.28 15.35
C ARG A 245 -4.74 1.93 14.66
N GLY A 246 -3.54 1.47 14.39
CA GLY A 246 -3.33 0.20 13.71
C GLY A 246 -2.29 -0.65 14.41
N TYR A 247 -2.58 -1.94 14.53
CA TYR A 247 -1.71 -2.88 15.23
C TYR A 247 -1.67 -4.23 14.54
N GLU A 248 -0.51 -4.83 14.55
CA GLU A 248 -0.38 -6.26 14.36
C GLU A 248 -1.05 -6.97 15.56
N ALA A 249 -1.66 -8.12 15.32
CA ALA A 249 -2.54 -8.77 16.28
C ALA A 249 -1.86 -9.14 17.61
N GLU A 250 -0.62 -9.64 17.59
CA GLU A 250 0.11 -9.96 18.82
C GLU A 250 0.52 -8.68 19.55
N GLU A 251 1.00 -7.65 18.85
CA GLU A 251 1.37 -6.36 19.44
C GLU A 251 0.17 -5.71 20.14
N PHE A 252 -1.02 -5.78 19.55
CA PHE A 252 -2.23 -5.28 20.19
C PHE A 252 -2.49 -5.93 21.57
N MET A 253 -2.18 -7.22 21.72
CA MET A 253 -2.40 -7.97 22.95
C MET A 253 -1.37 -7.63 24.06
N HIS A 254 -0.33 -6.84 23.76
CA HIS A 254 0.72 -6.46 24.69
C HIS A 254 0.57 -5.02 25.21
N GLY A 255 -0.58 -4.71 25.82
CA GLY A 255 -0.84 -3.45 26.53
C GLY A 255 -1.84 -2.52 25.86
N VAL A 256 -1.90 -2.49 24.53
CA VAL A 256 -2.77 -1.57 23.77
C VAL A 256 -4.25 -1.78 24.08
N TYR A 257 -4.68 -3.00 24.36
CA TYR A 257 -6.06 -3.34 24.75
C TYR A 257 -6.59 -2.52 25.95
N ASN A 258 -5.69 -1.98 26.81
CA ASN A 258 -6.10 -1.11 27.92
C ASN A 258 -6.62 0.27 27.47
N ALA A 259 -6.34 0.67 26.21
CA ALA A 259 -6.83 1.92 25.64
C ALA A 259 -8.15 1.77 24.86
N VAL A 260 -8.74 0.59 24.89
CA VAL A 260 -10.05 0.32 24.26
C VAL A 260 -11.15 0.88 25.16
N THR A 261 -12.09 1.60 24.57
CA THR A 261 -13.25 2.20 25.24
C THR A 261 -14.55 1.70 24.57
N GLU A 262 -15.70 1.99 25.17
CA GLU A 262 -17.01 1.67 24.59
C GLU A 262 -17.27 2.35 23.23
N GLU A 263 -16.53 3.43 22.93
CA GLU A 263 -16.60 4.16 21.65
C GLU A 263 -15.66 3.59 20.57
N THR A 264 -14.85 2.56 20.88
CA THR A 264 -13.87 2.00 19.96
C THR A 264 -14.54 1.03 18.97
N ASP A 265 -14.49 1.35 17.69
CA ASP A 265 -14.83 0.45 16.60
C ASP A 265 -13.61 -0.38 16.18
N PHE A 266 -13.81 -1.63 15.81
CA PHE A 266 -12.75 -2.50 15.32
C PHE A 266 -12.93 -2.85 13.85
N LEU A 267 -11.84 -2.78 13.08
CA LEU A 267 -11.76 -3.28 11.72
C LEU A 267 -10.61 -4.31 11.62
N TYR A 268 -10.95 -5.53 11.23
CA TYR A 268 -9.97 -6.61 11.09
C TYR A 268 -9.71 -6.93 9.63
N PHE A 269 -8.43 -7.11 9.27
CA PHE A 269 -8.02 -7.74 8.02
C PHE A 269 -7.46 -9.12 8.33
N PHE A 270 -8.28 -10.14 8.18
CA PHE A 270 -7.90 -11.51 8.51
C PHE A 270 -6.99 -12.12 7.45
N PRO A 271 -5.85 -12.72 7.82
CA PRO A 271 -5.07 -13.50 6.86
C PRO A 271 -5.84 -14.77 6.45
N PRO A 272 -5.50 -15.39 5.31
CA PRO A 272 -6.22 -16.57 4.81
C PRO A 272 -6.07 -17.80 5.71
N ASP A 273 -4.92 -17.94 6.38
CA ASP A 273 -4.57 -19.08 7.22
C ASP A 273 -3.48 -18.74 8.25
N GLY A 274 -3.00 -19.75 8.95
CA GLY A 274 -1.82 -19.65 9.79
C GLY A 274 -2.09 -19.42 11.28
N TYR A 275 -1.01 -19.16 12.01
CA TYR A 275 -1.04 -18.94 13.46
C TYR A 275 -1.80 -17.65 13.80
N GLU A 276 -1.54 -16.58 13.08
CA GLU A 276 -2.13 -15.25 13.32
C GLU A 276 -3.65 -15.26 13.09
N LEU A 277 -4.16 -16.02 12.10
CA LEU A 277 -5.60 -16.18 11.89
C LEU A 277 -6.31 -16.68 13.17
N LYS A 278 -5.78 -17.72 13.80
CA LYS A 278 -6.37 -18.30 15.03
C LYS A 278 -6.34 -17.29 16.19
N ARG A 279 -5.26 -16.52 16.31
CA ARG A 279 -5.14 -15.48 17.34
C ARG A 279 -6.14 -14.34 17.11
N MET A 280 -6.27 -13.89 15.86
CA MET A 280 -7.24 -12.85 15.50
C MET A 280 -8.68 -13.32 15.71
N GLU A 281 -9.00 -14.56 15.37
CA GLU A 281 -10.33 -15.14 15.65
C GLU A 281 -10.65 -15.18 17.17
N GLN A 282 -9.67 -15.52 18.00
CA GLN A 282 -9.82 -15.47 19.45
C GLN A 282 -10.08 -14.05 19.94
N LEU A 283 -9.32 -13.09 19.43
CA LEU A 283 -9.47 -11.68 19.78
C LEU A 283 -10.83 -11.12 19.34
N PHE A 284 -11.25 -11.42 18.12
CA PHE A 284 -12.57 -11.02 17.62
C PHE A 284 -13.70 -11.57 18.50
N LYS A 285 -13.68 -12.86 18.82
CA LYS A 285 -14.66 -13.50 19.71
C LYS A 285 -14.64 -12.92 21.13
N TYR A 286 -13.48 -12.49 21.61
CA TYR A 286 -13.36 -11.86 22.92
C TYR A 286 -14.14 -10.55 22.97
N TYR A 287 -13.95 -9.64 21.99
CA TYR A 287 -14.65 -8.35 21.93
C TYR A 287 -16.12 -8.50 21.50
N GLU A 288 -16.46 -9.50 20.67
CA GLU A 288 -17.84 -9.82 20.32
C GLU A 288 -18.69 -10.14 21.57
N ARG A 289 -18.15 -10.92 22.51
CA ARG A 289 -18.82 -11.25 23.78
C ARG A 289 -19.03 -10.02 24.68
N GLN A 290 -18.25 -8.99 24.50
CA GLN A 290 -18.35 -7.73 25.25
C GLN A 290 -19.25 -6.71 24.56
N GLY A 291 -19.77 -7.01 23.36
CA GLY A 291 -20.71 -6.16 22.64
C GLY A 291 -20.06 -5.03 21.83
N TYR A 292 -18.74 -5.10 21.55
CA TYR A 292 -18.08 -4.10 20.71
C TYR A 292 -18.50 -4.19 19.24
N CYS A 293 -18.53 -3.04 18.58
CA CYS A 293 -18.76 -2.97 17.15
C CYS A 293 -17.50 -3.44 16.40
N GLN A 294 -17.65 -4.48 15.61
CA GLN A 294 -16.56 -5.11 14.90
C GLN A 294 -16.92 -5.38 13.45
N TYR A 295 -15.99 -5.09 12.57
CA TYR A 295 -16.07 -5.31 11.12
C TYR A 295 -14.87 -6.12 10.68
N ALA A 296 -15.00 -6.94 9.65
CA ALA A 296 -13.92 -7.80 9.21
C ALA A 296 -13.88 -7.96 7.69
N VAL A 297 -12.67 -7.95 7.15
CA VAL A 297 -12.40 -8.30 5.76
C VAL A 297 -11.71 -9.66 5.72
N ASN A 298 -12.13 -10.51 4.79
CA ASN A 298 -11.67 -11.88 4.58
C ASN A 298 -11.95 -12.84 5.75
N TRP A 299 -13.12 -12.72 6.36
CA TRP A 299 -13.54 -13.63 7.39
C TRP A 299 -14.97 -14.16 7.13
N LYS A 300 -15.26 -15.41 7.55
CA LYS A 300 -16.55 -16.10 7.31
C LYS A 300 -17.37 -16.26 8.59
N GLY A 301 -16.83 -15.85 9.73
CA GLY A 301 -17.39 -16.13 11.04
C GLY A 301 -18.45 -15.15 11.54
N SER A 302 -18.75 -14.07 10.82
CA SER A 302 -19.69 -13.04 11.24
C SER A 302 -20.50 -12.49 10.08
N SER A 303 -21.72 -12.00 10.35
CA SER A 303 -22.55 -11.25 9.39
C SER A 303 -21.95 -9.87 9.06
N ASN A 304 -21.11 -9.32 9.94
CA ASN A 304 -20.42 -8.05 9.73
C ASN A 304 -19.07 -8.23 8.99
N ALA A 305 -18.88 -9.36 8.30
CA ALA A 305 -17.64 -9.66 7.58
C ALA A 305 -17.85 -9.75 6.07
N TYR A 306 -16.84 -9.31 5.33
CA TYR A 306 -16.73 -9.43 3.88
C TYR A 306 -15.51 -10.28 3.50
N GLY A 307 -15.52 -10.95 2.34
CA GLY A 307 -14.33 -11.60 1.77
C GLY A 307 -14.51 -13.04 1.28
N ARG A 308 -15.74 -13.50 1.08
CA ARG A 308 -16.02 -14.86 0.58
C ARG A 308 -15.49 -15.14 -0.83
N VAL A 309 -15.15 -14.08 -1.59
CA VAL A 309 -14.71 -14.16 -2.99
C VAL A 309 -13.20 -14.03 -3.15
N PHE A 310 -12.44 -13.82 -2.08
CA PHE A 310 -10.99 -13.70 -2.14
C PHE A 310 -10.36 -15.02 -2.59
N LEU A 311 -9.36 -14.94 -3.47
CA LEU A 311 -8.54 -16.08 -3.89
C LEU A 311 -7.54 -16.48 -2.80
N ASN A 312 -7.17 -15.52 -1.94
CA ASN A 312 -6.22 -15.75 -0.86
C ASN A 312 -4.86 -16.22 -1.34
N ASP A 313 -4.36 -15.62 -2.42
CA ASP A 313 -3.00 -15.91 -2.87
C ASP A 313 -1.99 -15.53 -1.78
N PRO A 314 -1.08 -16.42 -1.37
CA PRO A 314 -0.21 -16.21 -0.22
C PRO A 314 0.77 -15.02 -0.38
N ASP A 315 1.06 -14.60 -1.61
CA ASP A 315 1.99 -13.52 -1.91
C ASP A 315 1.28 -12.23 -2.38
N PHE A 316 0.13 -12.34 -3.04
CA PHE A 316 -0.52 -11.23 -3.76
C PHE A 316 -1.86 -10.83 -3.19
N SER A 317 -2.37 -11.53 -2.17
CA SER A 317 -3.69 -11.24 -1.58
C SER A 317 -3.82 -9.81 -1.03
N VAL A 318 -2.72 -9.12 -0.71
CA VAL A 318 -2.76 -7.71 -0.29
C VAL A 318 -3.50 -6.84 -1.32
N LEU A 319 -3.44 -7.15 -2.62
CA LEU A 319 -4.19 -6.46 -3.66
C LEU A 319 -5.71 -6.66 -3.50
N GLU A 320 -6.16 -7.81 -3.01
CA GLU A 320 -7.58 -8.10 -2.78
C GLU A 320 -8.14 -7.28 -1.61
N TYR A 321 -7.32 -7.00 -0.57
CA TYR A 321 -7.73 -6.18 0.58
C TYR A 321 -7.83 -4.69 0.25
N THR A 322 -7.10 -4.21 -0.76
CA THR A 322 -7.10 -2.77 -1.09
C THR A 322 -8.48 -2.28 -1.51
N LEU A 323 -9.25 -3.06 -2.27
CA LEU A 323 -10.53 -2.63 -2.84
C LEU A 323 -11.61 -2.41 -1.77
N PRO A 324 -11.96 -3.38 -0.91
CA PRO A 324 -12.97 -3.16 0.13
C PRO A 324 -12.50 -2.10 1.15
N GLN A 325 -11.20 -2.01 1.42
CA GLN A 325 -10.65 -0.97 2.28
C GLN A 325 -10.86 0.42 1.68
N GLN A 326 -10.52 0.59 0.39
CA GLN A 326 -10.66 1.86 -0.32
C GLN A 326 -12.13 2.24 -0.46
N MET A 327 -12.99 1.32 -0.83
CA MET A 327 -14.42 1.54 -0.91
C MET A 327 -14.99 1.98 0.44
N LEU A 328 -14.58 1.31 1.52
CA LEU A 328 -15.08 1.58 2.87
C LEU A 328 -14.71 2.99 3.35
N PHE A 329 -13.46 3.44 3.20
CA PHE A 329 -13.10 4.78 3.64
C PHE A 329 -13.75 5.88 2.77
N VAL A 330 -13.91 5.66 1.45
CA VAL A 330 -14.58 6.63 0.58
C VAL A 330 -16.06 6.74 0.94
N LEU A 331 -16.76 5.63 1.13
CA LEU A 331 -18.17 5.64 1.51
C LEU A 331 -18.37 6.21 2.92
N THR A 332 -17.49 5.86 3.89
CA THR A 332 -17.53 6.44 5.24
C THR A 332 -17.34 7.96 5.21
N SER A 333 -16.44 8.48 4.38
CA SER A 333 -16.27 9.94 4.24
C SER A 333 -17.53 10.62 3.71
N ARG A 334 -18.22 10.01 2.76
CA ARG A 334 -19.50 10.49 2.21
C ARG A 334 -20.60 10.50 3.28
N GLU A 335 -20.75 9.42 4.03
CA GLU A 335 -21.71 9.33 5.15
C GLU A 335 -21.43 10.39 6.23
N ARG A 336 -20.16 10.73 6.43
CA ARG A 336 -19.74 11.84 7.32
C ARG A 336 -19.89 13.23 6.69
N LYS A 337 -20.36 13.32 5.44
CA LYS A 337 -20.49 14.57 4.68
C LYS A 337 -19.15 15.30 4.50
N ILE A 338 -18.09 14.53 4.33
CA ILE A 338 -16.75 15.06 4.05
C ILE A 338 -16.53 14.97 2.54
N ASP A 339 -16.37 16.13 1.92
CA ASP A 339 -15.91 16.21 0.53
C ASP A 339 -14.41 16.03 0.48
N LEU A 340 -13.96 14.93 -0.13
CA LEU A 340 -12.52 14.60 -0.26
C LEU A 340 -11.81 15.55 -1.24
N ASN A 341 -12.53 16.21 -2.11
CA ASN A 341 -11.97 17.13 -3.08
C ASN A 341 -11.59 18.49 -2.45
N ILE A 342 -12.04 18.72 -1.22
CA ILE A 342 -11.71 19.92 -0.44
C ILE A 342 -10.69 19.55 0.66
N PRO A 343 -9.41 19.91 0.51
CA PRO A 343 -8.42 19.68 1.55
C PRO A 343 -8.85 20.32 2.88
N LYS A 344 -8.62 19.61 3.99
CA LYS A 344 -8.93 20.18 5.32
C LYS A 344 -8.05 21.39 5.64
N ASP A 345 -6.79 21.32 5.23
CA ASP A 345 -5.81 22.38 5.39
C ASP A 345 -5.00 22.52 4.09
N PRO A 346 -5.38 23.44 3.19
CA PRO A 346 -4.76 23.59 1.88
C PRO A 346 -3.32 24.15 1.94
N ASP A 347 -2.96 24.85 3.03
CA ASP A 347 -1.67 25.52 3.17
C ASP A 347 -0.63 24.66 3.91
N PHE A 348 -1.04 23.53 4.50
CA PHE A 348 -0.17 22.69 5.33
C PHE A 348 1.12 22.27 4.61
N HIS A 349 1.01 21.72 3.42
CA HIS A 349 2.19 21.23 2.66
C HIS A 349 3.11 22.38 2.25
N LYS A 350 2.55 23.55 1.93
CA LYS A 350 3.31 24.74 1.57
C LYS A 350 4.06 25.26 2.79
N TYR A 351 3.40 25.39 3.93
CA TYR A 351 4.03 25.84 5.16
C TYR A 351 5.15 24.90 5.63
N MET A 352 4.91 23.60 5.54
CA MET A 352 5.86 22.56 5.96
C MET A 352 6.98 22.30 4.93
N GLY A 353 6.89 22.83 3.71
CA GLY A 353 7.83 22.55 2.63
C GLY A 353 7.94 21.06 2.28
N SER A 354 6.89 20.29 2.54
CA SER A 354 6.91 18.82 2.39
C SER A 354 6.66 18.34 0.95
N LYS A 355 6.21 19.24 0.08
CA LYS A 355 6.04 19.03 -1.36
C LYS A 355 6.54 20.25 -2.11
N LEU A 356 7.17 20.02 -3.24
CA LEU A 356 7.51 21.10 -4.18
C LEU A 356 6.23 21.60 -4.85
N GLU A 357 6.15 22.91 -5.09
CA GLU A 357 5.07 23.49 -5.89
C GLU A 357 5.24 23.02 -7.35
N LYS A 358 4.14 22.62 -7.99
CA LYS A 358 4.12 22.23 -9.41
C LYS A 358 4.21 23.47 -10.29
#